data_a9b57a3a12dec95e749378b10615651d
#
_entry.id   a9b57a3a12dec95e749378b10615651d
#
_cell.length_a   1.000
_cell.length_b   1.000
_cell.length_c   1.000
_cell.angle_alpha   90.00
_cell.angle_beta   90.00
_cell.angle_gamma   90.00
#
_symmetry.space_group_name_H-M   'P 1'
#
loop_
_entity.id
_entity.type
_entity.pdbx_description
1 polymer ?
#
loop_
_entity_poly.entity_id
_entity_poly.type
_entity_poly.pdbx_seq_one_letter_code
_entity_poly.pdbx_strand_id
1 'polypeptide(L)'
;MKNLQKILIILTLLCGIQSANADWVKRNTNSFAWFKDIFFLDQTKGWLVGTDGVLLTTVDGGTTWVQQKKFTNDAFLQVYFIDQNNGWLLCERSVFSRGQNSMSYLRRTSDGGRTWEKVEFEDGGRERITRLLFNTFGVTTAFGERGVFYRLQQDGISWKKSQSAMHYLLLDGAFSDEMTGAIVGAGGTIMFTEDGGLTWEKATLVGDLDTRFNAVFFAGTKGAWAVGSKGRIFRSNGGGRLWRQTGSGPNVNLTDVYFTSERSGWAVGDNGVIVRTRDGGYTWTDVNSKTLHRLEKVVFNGQRGWAIGFGGTVLTYDEGPPGTETVAKPVLMKRS
;
A
#
# COMPACT_ATOMS: atom_id res chain seq x y z
N MET A 1 30.99 57.24 -48.51
CA MET A 1 30.90 55.76 -48.46
C MET A 1 30.44 55.42 -47.05
N LYS A 2 29.20 54.93 -46.92
CA LYS A 2 28.49 54.80 -45.64
C LYS A 2 28.64 53.37 -45.17
N ASN A 3 29.27 53.17 -44.00
CA ASN A 3 29.33 51.86 -43.32
C ASN A 3 28.03 51.62 -42.56
N LEU A 4 27.29 50.61 -42.97
CA LEU A 4 26.12 50.13 -42.27
C LEU A 4 26.58 49.04 -41.26
N GLN A 5 26.64 49.38 -39.99
CA GLN A 5 26.78 48.39 -38.93
C GLN A 5 25.43 47.67 -38.73
N LYS A 6 25.41 46.37 -38.99
CA LYS A 6 24.29 45.49 -38.65
C LYS A 6 24.40 45.10 -37.19
N ILE A 7 23.54 45.64 -36.36
CA ILE A 7 23.37 45.21 -34.96
C ILE A 7 22.52 43.91 -34.98
N LEU A 8 23.14 42.79 -34.63
CA LEU A 8 22.48 41.50 -34.45
C LEU A 8 21.93 41.44 -33.01
N ILE A 9 20.64 41.64 -32.85
CA ILE A 9 19.95 41.44 -31.56
C ILE A 9 19.71 39.94 -31.39
N ILE A 10 20.51 39.30 -30.51
CA ILE A 10 20.27 37.93 -30.06
C ILE A 10 19.23 38.02 -28.96
N LEU A 11 17.99 37.69 -29.30
CA LEU A 11 16.90 37.49 -28.32
C LEU A 11 17.11 36.14 -27.67
N THR A 12 17.79 36.09 -26.52
CA THR A 12 17.86 34.90 -25.68
C THR A 12 16.48 34.69 -25.02
N LEU A 13 15.69 33.78 -25.58
CA LEU A 13 14.49 33.26 -24.91
C LEU A 13 14.97 32.50 -23.68
N LEU A 14 15.02 33.15 -22.52
CA LEU A 14 15.02 32.44 -21.23
C LEU A 14 13.67 31.75 -21.06
N CYS A 15 13.56 30.54 -21.56
CA CYS A 15 12.52 29.62 -21.11
C CYS A 15 12.81 29.34 -19.62
N GLY A 16 12.19 30.13 -18.76
CA GLY A 16 12.16 29.83 -17.33
C GLY A 16 11.53 28.46 -17.16
N ILE A 17 12.33 27.45 -16.89
CA ILE A 17 11.86 26.17 -16.38
C ILE A 17 11.27 26.50 -15.00
N GLN A 18 9.99 26.86 -14.95
CA GLN A 18 9.25 26.78 -13.72
C GLN A 18 9.26 25.29 -13.32
N SER A 19 10.12 24.93 -12.39
CA SER A 19 9.96 23.70 -11.65
C SER A 19 8.59 23.82 -10.98
N ALA A 20 7.57 23.21 -11.59
CA ALA A 20 6.31 22.98 -10.93
C ALA A 20 6.65 22.16 -9.68
N ASN A 21 6.58 22.81 -8.51
CA ASN A 21 6.67 22.07 -7.26
C ASN A 21 5.51 21.07 -7.30
N ALA A 22 5.84 19.80 -7.48
CA ALA A 22 4.85 18.74 -7.46
C ALA A 22 4.22 18.74 -6.06
N ASP A 23 2.92 18.92 -6.01
CA ASP A 23 2.14 19.11 -4.79
C ASP A 23 1.02 18.07 -4.75
N TRP A 24 0.61 17.68 -3.54
CA TRP A 24 -0.56 16.83 -3.38
C TRP A 24 -1.85 17.61 -3.66
N VAL A 25 -2.66 17.10 -4.57
CA VAL A 25 -3.91 17.72 -5.01
C VAL A 25 -5.10 16.84 -4.66
N LYS A 26 -6.08 17.40 -3.95
CA LYS A 26 -7.32 16.70 -3.60
C LYS A 26 -8.17 16.44 -4.84
N ARG A 27 -8.66 15.20 -4.96
CA ARG A 27 -9.60 14.75 -6.00
C ARG A 27 -10.98 14.48 -5.40
N ASN A 28 -12.01 14.75 -6.18
CA ASN A 28 -13.37 14.46 -5.77
C ASN A 28 -13.78 13.09 -6.36
N THR A 29 -14.26 12.20 -5.49
CA THR A 29 -14.79 10.88 -5.86
C THR A 29 -16.30 10.78 -5.68
N ASN A 30 -16.96 11.88 -5.25
CA ASN A 30 -18.38 11.91 -4.86
C ASN A 30 -18.75 10.86 -3.78
N SER A 31 -17.77 10.42 -2.99
CA SER A 31 -17.93 9.46 -1.91
C SER A 31 -17.40 10.04 -0.60
N PHE A 32 -18.07 9.73 0.51
CA PHE A 32 -17.61 10.03 1.88
C PHE A 32 -17.12 8.80 2.61
N ALA A 33 -16.96 7.67 1.92
CA ALA A 33 -16.46 6.44 2.51
C ALA A 33 -15.07 6.63 3.12
N TRP A 34 -14.77 5.85 4.13
CA TRP A 34 -13.40 5.71 4.58
C TRP A 34 -12.69 4.74 3.64
N PHE A 35 -11.91 5.25 2.72
CA PHE A 35 -11.12 4.43 1.80
C PHE A 35 -10.03 3.67 2.54
N LYS A 36 -9.92 2.38 2.27
CA LYS A 36 -9.03 1.44 2.96
C LYS A 36 -7.88 0.98 2.09
N ASP A 37 -8.14 0.76 0.81
CA ASP A 37 -7.13 0.25 -0.11
C ASP A 37 -7.34 0.78 -1.53
N ILE A 38 -6.24 0.89 -2.26
CA ILE A 38 -6.19 1.26 -3.67
C ILE A 38 -5.20 0.33 -4.38
N PHE A 39 -5.59 -0.22 -5.52
CA PHE A 39 -4.78 -1.12 -6.31
C PHE A 39 -4.83 -0.73 -7.78
N PHE A 40 -3.68 -0.76 -8.45
CA PHE A 40 -3.56 -0.58 -9.89
C PHE A 40 -2.96 -1.84 -10.51
N LEU A 41 -3.67 -2.40 -11.49
CA LEU A 41 -3.20 -3.55 -12.26
C LEU A 41 -2.15 -3.13 -13.30
N ASP A 42 -2.37 -1.96 -13.90
CA ASP A 42 -1.49 -1.32 -14.88
C ASP A 42 -1.57 0.21 -14.74
N GLN A 43 -1.01 0.95 -15.68
CA GLN A 43 -1.01 2.42 -15.61
C GLN A 43 -2.40 3.05 -15.74
N THR A 44 -3.41 2.32 -16.19
CA THR A 44 -4.75 2.83 -16.49
C THR A 44 -5.83 2.24 -15.61
N LYS A 45 -5.79 0.92 -15.35
CA LYS A 45 -6.85 0.18 -14.67
C LYS A 45 -6.56 0.04 -13.18
N GLY A 46 -7.50 0.48 -12.35
CA GLY A 46 -7.37 0.42 -10.90
C GLY A 46 -8.71 0.35 -10.16
N TRP A 47 -8.61 0.01 -8.86
CA TRP A 47 -9.74 -0.12 -7.94
C TRP A 47 -9.43 0.61 -6.63
N LEU A 48 -10.46 1.20 -6.06
CA LEU A 48 -10.44 1.91 -4.78
C LEU A 48 -11.59 1.39 -3.93
N VAL A 49 -11.30 0.94 -2.71
CA VAL A 49 -12.27 0.28 -1.84
C VAL A 49 -12.31 0.88 -0.45
N GLY A 50 -13.44 0.72 0.25
CA GLY A 50 -13.61 1.30 1.57
C GLY A 50 -14.83 0.78 2.34
N THR A 51 -15.23 1.56 3.34
CA THR A 51 -16.40 1.27 4.18
C THR A 51 -17.69 1.25 3.37
N ASP A 52 -18.73 0.67 3.96
CA ASP A 52 -20.08 0.65 3.42
C ASP A 52 -20.20 -0.01 2.04
N GLY A 53 -19.33 -0.95 1.72
CA GLY A 53 -19.31 -1.66 0.45
C GLY A 53 -18.97 -0.78 -0.76
N VAL A 54 -18.25 0.31 -0.53
CA VAL A 54 -17.83 1.21 -1.62
C VAL A 54 -16.71 0.58 -2.41
N LEU A 55 -16.93 0.43 -3.71
CA LEU A 55 -15.97 -0.03 -4.71
C LEU A 55 -16.03 0.93 -5.89
N LEU A 56 -14.92 1.60 -6.18
CA LEU A 56 -14.75 2.45 -7.35
C LEU A 56 -13.72 1.85 -8.28
N THR A 57 -13.88 2.08 -9.57
CA THR A 57 -12.94 1.64 -10.62
C THR A 57 -12.50 2.81 -11.47
N THR A 58 -11.30 2.71 -12.01
CA THR A 58 -10.77 3.63 -13.01
C THR A 58 -10.22 2.88 -14.20
N VAL A 59 -10.23 3.52 -15.37
CA VAL A 59 -9.61 3.06 -16.62
C VAL A 59 -8.69 4.12 -17.23
N ASP A 60 -8.47 5.22 -16.51
CA ASP A 60 -7.67 6.38 -16.93
C ASP A 60 -6.57 6.73 -15.91
N GLY A 61 -6.12 5.71 -15.16
CA GLY A 61 -5.06 5.87 -14.18
C GLY A 61 -5.47 6.73 -12.98
N GLY A 62 -6.74 6.65 -12.55
CA GLY A 62 -7.24 7.35 -11.37
C GLY A 62 -7.52 8.84 -11.60
N THR A 63 -7.60 9.30 -12.86
CA THR A 63 -8.05 10.64 -13.18
C THR A 63 -9.54 10.78 -12.88
N THR A 64 -10.31 9.76 -13.28
CA THR A 64 -11.74 9.63 -12.93
C THR A 64 -12.01 8.29 -12.24
N TRP A 65 -12.97 8.27 -11.33
CA TRP A 65 -13.39 7.10 -10.58
C TRP A 65 -14.89 6.89 -10.75
N VAL A 66 -15.28 5.67 -11.14
CA VAL A 66 -16.68 5.27 -11.34
C VAL A 66 -17.08 4.31 -10.22
N GLN A 67 -18.12 4.68 -9.47
CA GLN A 67 -18.66 3.83 -8.43
C GLN A 67 -19.39 2.64 -9.02
N GLN A 68 -19.02 1.44 -8.57
CA GLN A 68 -19.69 0.20 -8.97
C GLN A 68 -20.99 0.02 -8.20
N LYS A 69 -21.91 -0.77 -8.76
CA LYS A 69 -23.18 -1.10 -8.09
C LYS A 69 -22.87 -1.78 -6.76
N LYS A 70 -23.42 -1.22 -5.69
CA LYS A 70 -23.27 -1.76 -4.33
C LYS A 70 -23.97 -3.11 -4.21
N PHE A 71 -23.28 -4.09 -3.62
CA PHE A 71 -23.78 -5.44 -3.41
C PHE A 71 -23.67 -5.92 -1.96
N THR A 72 -23.11 -5.12 -1.06
CA THR A 72 -23.06 -5.34 0.39
C THR A 72 -22.91 -4.02 1.13
N ASN A 73 -23.21 -4.01 2.46
CA ASN A 73 -22.87 -2.92 3.37
C ASN A 73 -21.61 -3.19 4.17
N ASP A 74 -20.98 -4.35 3.97
CA ASP A 74 -19.74 -4.70 4.67
C ASP A 74 -18.58 -3.85 4.14
N ALA A 75 -17.58 -3.61 4.97
CA ALA A 75 -16.41 -2.87 4.55
C ALA A 75 -15.49 -3.74 3.69
N PHE A 76 -14.88 -3.13 2.68
CA PHE A 76 -13.77 -3.71 1.93
C PHE A 76 -12.46 -3.17 2.52
N LEU A 77 -11.62 -4.06 3.03
CA LEU A 77 -10.35 -3.72 3.67
C LEU A 77 -9.18 -3.73 2.69
N GLN A 78 -9.27 -4.61 1.67
CA GLN A 78 -8.22 -4.76 0.66
C GLN A 78 -8.81 -5.22 -0.67
N VAL A 79 -8.21 -4.76 -1.77
CA VAL A 79 -8.46 -5.23 -3.13
C VAL A 79 -7.15 -5.64 -3.77
N TYR A 80 -7.14 -6.78 -4.46
CA TYR A 80 -5.98 -7.27 -5.18
C TYR A 80 -6.41 -8.01 -6.45
N PHE A 81 -5.71 -7.79 -7.55
CA PHE A 81 -5.90 -8.51 -8.80
C PHE A 81 -4.62 -9.21 -9.21
N ILE A 82 -4.73 -10.49 -9.51
CA ILE A 82 -3.63 -11.32 -10.01
C ILE A 82 -3.41 -11.03 -11.50
N ASP A 83 -4.50 -10.83 -12.23
CA ASP A 83 -4.54 -10.51 -13.65
C ASP A 83 -5.78 -9.66 -13.97
N GLN A 84 -6.09 -9.47 -15.25
CA GLN A 84 -7.22 -8.65 -15.70
C GLN A 84 -8.58 -9.19 -15.28
N ASN A 85 -8.70 -10.49 -15.01
CA ASN A 85 -9.95 -11.17 -14.71
C ASN A 85 -10.04 -11.60 -13.24
N ASN A 86 -8.95 -12.08 -12.67
CA ASN A 86 -8.93 -12.73 -11.36
C ASN A 86 -8.51 -11.76 -10.26
N GLY A 87 -9.38 -11.58 -9.27
CA GLY A 87 -9.13 -10.68 -8.15
C GLY A 87 -9.84 -11.11 -6.88
N TRP A 88 -9.44 -10.46 -5.79
CA TRP A 88 -9.91 -10.71 -4.43
C TRP A 88 -10.26 -9.41 -3.72
N LEU A 89 -11.31 -9.46 -2.90
CA LEU A 89 -11.63 -8.48 -1.87
C LEU A 89 -11.55 -9.15 -0.51
N LEU A 90 -10.83 -8.53 0.42
CA LEU A 90 -10.96 -8.83 1.84
C LEU A 90 -12.09 -7.98 2.41
N CYS A 91 -13.07 -8.63 2.99
CA CYS A 91 -14.27 -8.01 3.52
C CYS A 91 -14.35 -8.14 5.04
N GLU A 92 -14.80 -7.08 5.71
CA GLU A 92 -15.14 -7.09 7.13
C GLU A 92 -16.65 -6.86 7.28
N ARG A 93 -17.32 -7.80 7.98
CA ARG A 93 -18.75 -7.70 8.22
C ARG A 93 -19.09 -6.52 9.11
N SER A 94 -20.12 -5.79 8.75
CA SER A 94 -20.68 -4.78 9.60
C SER A 94 -21.22 -5.42 10.91
N VAL A 95 -21.30 -4.64 11.96
CA VAL A 95 -21.86 -5.12 13.24
C VAL A 95 -23.28 -5.66 13.10
N PHE A 96 -24.03 -5.17 12.10
CA PHE A 96 -25.41 -5.60 11.82
C PHE A 96 -25.48 -6.92 11.04
N SER A 97 -24.47 -7.22 10.21
CA SER A 97 -24.43 -8.45 9.38
C SER A 97 -23.65 -9.59 10.02
N ARG A 98 -22.94 -9.34 11.11
CA ARG A 98 -22.04 -10.31 11.75
C ARG A 98 -22.80 -11.52 12.29
N GLY A 99 -23.80 -11.32 13.16
CA GLY A 99 -24.49 -12.42 13.87
C GLY A 99 -23.47 -13.38 14.52
N GLN A 100 -23.59 -14.68 14.22
CA GLN A 100 -22.63 -15.72 14.64
C GLN A 100 -21.55 -16.02 13.59
N ASN A 101 -21.55 -15.33 12.47
CA ASN A 101 -20.57 -15.53 11.41
C ASN A 101 -19.18 -14.99 11.79
N SER A 102 -18.16 -15.40 11.03
CA SER A 102 -16.80 -14.84 11.10
C SER A 102 -16.81 -13.33 10.94
N MET A 103 -15.81 -12.64 11.50
CA MET A 103 -15.67 -11.19 11.32
C MET A 103 -15.30 -10.85 9.90
N SER A 104 -14.48 -11.67 9.25
CA SER A 104 -13.95 -11.44 7.90
C SER A 104 -14.35 -12.56 6.96
N TYR A 105 -14.45 -12.24 5.70
CA TYR A 105 -14.65 -13.16 4.59
C TYR A 105 -14.03 -12.59 3.33
N LEU A 106 -13.99 -13.39 2.29
CA LEU A 106 -13.43 -13.00 1.01
C LEU A 106 -14.51 -12.90 -0.06
N ARG A 107 -14.24 -12.10 -1.08
CA ARG A 107 -14.94 -12.20 -2.35
C ARG A 107 -13.91 -12.37 -3.46
N ARG A 108 -14.24 -13.25 -4.40
CA ARG A 108 -13.43 -13.55 -5.58
C ARG A 108 -14.17 -13.10 -6.83
N THR A 109 -13.42 -12.59 -7.78
CA THR A 109 -13.90 -12.36 -9.15
C THR A 109 -13.07 -13.17 -10.15
N SER A 110 -13.69 -13.59 -11.24
CA SER A 110 -13.04 -14.20 -12.41
C SER A 110 -13.39 -13.46 -13.71
N ASP A 111 -14.04 -12.31 -13.60
CA ASP A 111 -14.53 -11.50 -14.73
C ASP A 111 -14.09 -10.03 -14.66
N GLY A 112 -13.01 -9.75 -13.94
CA GLY A 112 -12.43 -8.41 -13.81
C GLY A 112 -13.20 -7.49 -12.87
N GLY A 113 -13.94 -8.07 -11.92
CA GLY A 113 -14.68 -7.33 -10.89
C GLY A 113 -16.09 -6.93 -11.31
N ARG A 114 -16.65 -7.51 -12.38
CA ARG A 114 -18.06 -7.31 -12.75
C ARG A 114 -18.99 -8.05 -11.79
N THR A 115 -18.60 -9.27 -11.40
CA THR A 115 -19.28 -10.06 -10.37
C THR A 115 -18.31 -10.53 -9.31
N TRP A 116 -18.82 -10.76 -8.08
CA TRP A 116 -18.03 -11.12 -6.92
C TRP A 116 -18.70 -12.24 -6.15
N GLU A 117 -18.09 -13.43 -6.17
CA GLU A 117 -18.52 -14.60 -5.42
C GLU A 117 -17.97 -14.55 -3.99
N LYS A 118 -18.79 -14.95 -3.02
CA LYS A 118 -18.40 -14.99 -1.62
C LYS A 118 -17.61 -16.27 -1.32
N VAL A 119 -16.49 -16.12 -0.61
CA VAL A 119 -15.65 -17.22 -0.14
C VAL A 119 -15.45 -17.06 1.38
N GLU A 120 -15.71 -18.10 2.14
CA GLU A 120 -15.49 -18.14 3.59
C GLU A 120 -14.17 -18.84 3.90
N PHE A 121 -13.59 -18.49 5.05
CA PHE A 121 -12.48 -19.25 5.61
C PHE A 121 -13.00 -20.58 6.19
N GLU A 122 -12.25 -21.67 6.04
CA GLU A 122 -12.69 -23.05 6.27
C GLU A 122 -13.32 -23.31 7.66
N ASP A 123 -12.78 -22.72 8.70
CA ASP A 123 -13.24 -22.97 10.08
C ASP A 123 -14.17 -21.86 10.64
N GLY A 124 -14.63 -20.96 9.78
CA GLY A 124 -15.48 -19.86 10.19
C GLY A 124 -14.85 -19.00 11.29
N GLY A 125 -13.53 -18.82 11.24
CA GLY A 125 -12.73 -18.19 12.28
C GLY A 125 -13.33 -16.92 12.86
N ARG A 126 -13.27 -16.78 14.18
CA ARG A 126 -13.77 -15.60 14.90
C ARG A 126 -12.79 -14.43 14.83
N GLU A 127 -11.54 -14.72 14.47
CA GLU A 127 -10.48 -13.73 14.38
C GLU A 127 -10.67 -12.86 13.14
N ARG A 128 -10.43 -11.59 13.33
CA ARG A 128 -10.43 -10.62 12.23
C ARG A 128 -9.18 -10.81 11.37
N ILE A 129 -9.38 -10.96 10.07
CA ILE A 129 -8.32 -10.91 9.08
C ILE A 129 -8.07 -9.45 8.70
N THR A 130 -6.83 -9.05 8.70
CA THR A 130 -6.40 -7.67 8.45
C THR A 130 -5.81 -7.48 7.06
N ARG A 131 -5.19 -8.55 6.52
CA ARG A 131 -4.46 -8.47 5.25
C ARG A 131 -4.42 -9.80 4.51
N LEU A 132 -4.43 -9.69 3.17
CA LEU A 132 -4.01 -10.73 2.25
C LEU A 132 -2.60 -10.40 1.75
N LEU A 133 -1.72 -11.37 1.76
CA LEU A 133 -0.35 -11.26 1.27
C LEU A 133 -0.16 -12.22 0.11
N PHE A 134 0.11 -11.68 -1.05
CA PHE A 134 0.33 -12.42 -2.29
C PHE A 134 1.82 -12.49 -2.58
N ASN A 135 2.32 -13.71 -2.72
CA ASN A 135 3.64 -13.98 -3.25
C ASN A 135 3.54 -14.29 -4.75
N THR A 136 4.53 -13.89 -5.52
CA THR A 136 4.58 -14.09 -6.98
C THR A 136 4.59 -15.57 -7.41
N PHE A 137 4.92 -16.51 -6.49
CA PHE A 137 4.90 -17.98 -6.71
C PHE A 137 3.60 -18.67 -6.30
N GLY A 138 2.57 -17.92 -5.99
CA GLY A 138 1.26 -18.47 -5.68
C GLY A 138 1.05 -18.89 -4.22
N VAL A 139 2.01 -18.64 -3.32
CA VAL A 139 1.74 -18.72 -1.89
C VAL A 139 0.98 -17.46 -1.49
N THR A 140 -0.31 -17.61 -1.30
CA THR A 140 -1.17 -16.52 -0.83
C THR A 140 -1.59 -16.81 0.60
N THR A 141 -1.35 -15.86 1.48
CA THR A 141 -1.61 -15.97 2.91
C THR A 141 -2.57 -14.86 3.36
N ALA A 142 -3.53 -15.18 4.19
CA ALA A 142 -4.34 -14.22 4.93
C ALA A 142 -3.94 -14.27 6.40
N PHE A 143 -3.82 -13.12 7.05
CA PHE A 143 -3.45 -13.08 8.47
C PHE A 143 -4.14 -11.93 9.20
N GLY A 144 -4.12 -11.97 10.54
CA GLY A 144 -4.80 -10.96 11.32
C GLY A 144 -4.65 -11.07 12.83
N GLU A 145 -5.75 -10.94 13.54
CA GLU A 145 -5.81 -10.95 15.00
C GLU A 145 -5.28 -12.26 15.59
N ARG A 146 -4.63 -12.16 16.75
CA ARG A 146 -4.06 -13.30 17.50
C ARG A 146 -3.07 -14.14 16.68
N GLY A 147 -2.46 -13.55 15.62
CA GLY A 147 -1.53 -14.26 14.76
C GLY A 147 -2.17 -15.35 13.92
N VAL A 148 -3.48 -15.25 13.63
CA VAL A 148 -4.15 -16.20 12.76
C VAL A 148 -3.57 -16.15 11.36
N PHE A 149 -3.38 -17.31 10.75
CA PHE A 149 -2.97 -17.48 9.37
C PHE A 149 -3.92 -18.41 8.62
N TYR A 150 -4.22 -18.06 7.38
CA TYR A 150 -4.85 -18.95 6.40
C TYR A 150 -4.00 -18.96 5.14
N ARG A 151 -3.91 -20.11 4.51
CA ARG A 151 -3.21 -20.29 3.25
C ARG A 151 -4.17 -20.72 2.16
N LEU A 152 -4.10 -20.06 1.02
CA LEU A 152 -4.84 -20.46 -0.18
C LEU A 152 -4.33 -21.83 -0.64
N GLN A 153 -5.25 -22.74 -0.91
CA GLN A 153 -4.92 -24.08 -1.38
C GLN A 153 -4.71 -24.14 -2.89
N GLN A 154 -4.25 -25.27 -3.39
CA GLN A 154 -3.95 -25.47 -4.81
C GLN A 154 -5.17 -25.35 -5.73
N ASP A 155 -6.38 -25.53 -5.20
CA ASP A 155 -7.63 -25.31 -5.93
C ASP A 155 -7.89 -23.82 -6.29
N GLY A 156 -7.08 -22.92 -5.73
CA GLY A 156 -7.19 -21.47 -5.94
C GLY A 156 -8.46 -20.83 -5.36
N ILE A 157 -9.17 -21.53 -4.44
CA ILE A 157 -10.44 -21.09 -3.84
C ILE A 157 -10.47 -21.29 -2.33
N SER A 158 -10.04 -22.45 -1.84
CA SER A 158 -10.14 -22.85 -0.43
C SER A 158 -9.02 -22.22 0.41
N TRP A 159 -9.38 -21.76 1.61
CA TRP A 159 -8.44 -21.14 2.56
C TRP A 159 -8.38 -21.98 3.83
N LYS A 160 -7.24 -22.63 4.03
CA LYS A 160 -7.03 -23.52 5.16
C LYS A 160 -6.24 -22.82 6.27
N LYS A 161 -6.70 -22.96 7.50
CA LYS A 161 -5.99 -22.44 8.68
C LYS A 161 -4.65 -23.12 8.84
N SER A 162 -3.61 -22.32 9.01
CA SER A 162 -2.28 -22.78 9.40
C SER A 162 -1.97 -22.29 10.81
N GLN A 163 -1.17 -23.05 11.55
CA GLN A 163 -0.77 -22.65 12.89
C GLN A 163 0.34 -21.61 12.83
N SER A 164 0.18 -20.54 13.59
CA SER A 164 1.24 -19.59 13.88
C SER A 164 1.67 -19.75 15.34
N ALA A 165 2.96 -19.68 15.60
CA ALA A 165 3.50 -19.60 16.95
C ALA A 165 3.29 -18.24 17.63
N MET A 166 2.71 -17.26 16.90
CA MET A 166 2.55 -15.88 17.36
C MET A 166 1.10 -15.58 17.73
N HIS A 167 0.90 -14.83 18.81
CA HIS A 167 -0.41 -14.44 19.32
C HIS A 167 -0.69 -12.93 19.21
N TYR A 168 0.09 -12.21 18.41
CA TYR A 168 -0.05 -10.77 18.23
C TYR A 168 -0.99 -10.43 17.07
N LEU A 169 -1.48 -9.20 17.07
CA LEU A 169 -2.19 -8.64 15.92
C LEU A 169 -1.21 -8.36 14.80
N LEU A 170 -1.36 -9.04 13.69
CA LEU A 170 -0.61 -8.79 12.46
C LEU A 170 -1.38 -7.80 11.59
N LEU A 171 -0.70 -6.85 10.94
CA LEU A 171 -1.34 -5.70 10.30
C LEU A 171 -1.00 -5.57 8.82
N ASP A 172 0.25 -5.81 8.44
CA ASP A 172 0.69 -5.68 7.06
C ASP A 172 1.84 -6.64 6.74
N GLY A 173 2.09 -6.87 5.46
CA GLY A 173 3.17 -7.72 4.98
C GLY A 173 3.56 -7.38 3.56
N ALA A 174 4.81 -7.65 3.24
CA ALA A 174 5.36 -7.47 1.90
C ALA A 174 6.44 -8.51 1.61
N PHE A 175 6.65 -8.80 0.32
CA PHE A 175 7.76 -9.60 -0.18
C PHE A 175 8.73 -8.71 -0.96
N SER A 176 10.04 -8.98 -0.82
CA SER A 176 11.09 -8.38 -1.66
C SER A 176 11.30 -9.15 -2.95
N ASP A 177 11.13 -10.44 -2.85
CA ASP A 177 11.27 -11.43 -3.92
C ASP A 177 10.40 -12.67 -3.59
N GLU A 178 10.61 -13.75 -4.30
CA GLU A 178 9.84 -14.98 -4.19
C GLU A 178 9.96 -15.68 -2.83
N MET A 179 11.11 -15.52 -2.20
CA MET A 179 11.50 -16.26 -1.00
C MET A 179 11.47 -15.37 0.24
N THR A 180 11.79 -14.09 0.07
CA THR A 180 12.07 -13.17 1.18
C THR A 180 10.92 -12.20 1.41
N GLY A 181 10.42 -12.15 2.63
CA GLY A 181 9.34 -11.24 3.01
C GLY A 181 9.31 -10.91 4.50
N ALA A 182 8.46 -9.97 4.87
CA ALA A 182 8.21 -9.61 6.26
C ALA A 182 6.72 -9.37 6.51
N ILE A 183 6.29 -9.65 7.75
CA ILE A 183 4.97 -9.32 8.29
C ILE A 183 5.20 -8.50 9.55
N VAL A 184 4.41 -7.44 9.72
CA VAL A 184 4.51 -6.53 10.86
C VAL A 184 3.19 -6.43 11.62
N GLY A 185 3.28 -5.99 12.89
CA GLY A 185 2.10 -5.89 13.71
C GLY A 185 2.29 -5.19 15.06
N ALA A 186 1.36 -5.44 15.98
CA ALA A 186 1.36 -4.86 17.30
C ALA A 186 2.47 -5.45 18.19
N GLY A 187 2.80 -4.76 19.29
CA GLY A 187 3.75 -5.24 20.31
C GLY A 187 5.18 -5.40 19.79
N GLY A 188 5.63 -4.53 18.91
CA GLY A 188 6.97 -4.61 18.32
C GLY A 188 7.18 -5.85 17.46
N THR A 189 6.09 -6.37 16.86
CA THR A 189 6.19 -7.59 16.07
C THR A 189 6.66 -7.29 14.65
N ILE A 190 7.80 -7.90 14.29
CA ILE A 190 8.21 -8.10 12.90
C ILE A 190 8.63 -9.57 12.75
N MET A 191 8.07 -10.22 11.77
CA MET A 191 8.43 -11.57 11.36
C MET A 191 9.06 -11.52 9.96
N PHE A 192 9.99 -12.40 9.67
CA PHE A 192 10.56 -12.55 8.34
C PHE A 192 10.44 -13.99 7.85
N THR A 193 10.48 -14.16 6.54
CA THR A 193 10.53 -15.44 5.85
C THR A 193 11.66 -15.45 4.84
N GLU A 194 12.21 -16.64 4.57
CA GLU A 194 13.21 -16.89 3.51
C GLU A 194 12.84 -18.11 2.66
N ASP A 195 11.62 -18.60 2.85
CA ASP A 195 11.07 -19.77 2.15
C ASP A 195 9.73 -19.46 1.45
N GLY A 196 9.52 -18.19 1.10
CA GLY A 196 8.33 -17.75 0.39
C GLY A 196 7.07 -17.70 1.26
N GLY A 197 7.20 -17.63 2.59
CA GLY A 197 6.10 -17.57 3.53
C GLY A 197 5.59 -18.94 3.96
N LEU A 198 6.37 -20.01 3.73
CA LEU A 198 6.07 -21.33 4.29
C LEU A 198 6.27 -21.34 5.81
N THR A 199 7.36 -20.72 6.25
CA THR A 199 7.64 -20.46 7.68
C THR A 199 7.95 -18.99 7.94
N TRP A 200 7.69 -18.56 9.18
CA TRP A 200 7.91 -17.19 9.62
C TRP A 200 8.66 -17.19 10.95
N GLU A 201 9.76 -16.45 11.01
CA GLU A 201 10.61 -16.29 12.18
C GLU A 201 10.54 -14.86 12.71
N LYS A 202 10.80 -14.68 14.02
CA LYS A 202 10.84 -13.36 14.64
C LYS A 202 12.12 -12.62 14.26
N ALA A 203 11.98 -11.39 13.76
CA ALA A 203 13.10 -10.53 13.43
C ALA A 203 13.76 -9.94 14.70
N THR A 204 15.03 -9.58 14.59
CA THR A 204 15.76 -8.82 15.61
C THR A 204 15.52 -7.33 15.41
N LEU A 205 15.12 -6.63 16.48
CA LEU A 205 14.87 -5.19 16.48
C LEU A 205 15.87 -4.45 17.35
N VAL A 206 16.37 -3.31 16.86
CA VAL A 206 17.23 -2.38 17.59
C VAL A 206 16.58 -1.00 17.57
N GLY A 207 16.14 -0.54 18.74
CA GLY A 207 15.41 0.73 18.90
C GLY A 207 14.30 0.60 19.94
N ASP A 208 13.30 1.47 19.85
CA ASP A 208 12.14 1.44 20.74
C ASP A 208 11.18 0.32 20.35
N LEU A 209 11.11 -0.70 21.20
CA LEU A 209 10.34 -1.92 20.96
C LEU A 209 8.84 -1.76 21.26
N ASP A 210 8.44 -0.69 21.97
CA ASP A 210 7.03 -0.36 22.21
C ASP A 210 6.43 0.33 20.97
N THR A 211 6.51 -0.35 19.84
CA THR A 211 6.02 0.14 18.56
C THR A 211 4.94 -0.78 18.02
N ARG A 212 3.79 -0.22 17.65
CA ARG A 212 2.86 -0.90 16.77
C ARG A 212 3.25 -0.57 15.34
N PHE A 213 3.76 -1.55 14.61
CA PHE A 213 4.04 -1.41 13.19
C PHE A 213 2.75 -1.56 12.38
N ASN A 214 2.43 -0.55 11.56
CA ASN A 214 1.20 -0.51 10.78
C ASN A 214 1.41 -0.95 9.33
N ALA A 215 2.59 -0.70 8.76
CA ALA A 215 2.90 -1.07 7.39
C ALA A 215 4.38 -1.43 7.21
N VAL A 216 4.66 -2.22 6.18
CA VAL A 216 5.99 -2.63 5.75
C VAL A 216 6.10 -2.56 4.24
N PHE A 217 7.26 -2.13 3.73
CA PHE A 217 7.55 -2.04 2.31
C PHE A 217 8.98 -2.49 2.00
N PHE A 218 9.15 -3.21 0.90
CA PHE A 218 10.47 -3.55 0.34
C PHE A 218 10.71 -2.77 -0.95
N ALA A 219 11.88 -2.13 -1.06
CA ALA A 219 12.36 -1.55 -2.32
C ALA A 219 13.62 -2.30 -2.77
N GLY A 220 13.48 -3.04 -3.86
CA GLY A 220 14.52 -3.98 -4.29
C GLY A 220 14.68 -5.16 -3.33
N THR A 221 15.80 -5.88 -3.45
CA THR A 221 16.04 -7.11 -2.69
C THR A 221 16.64 -6.91 -1.30
N LYS A 222 17.05 -5.69 -0.94
CA LYS A 222 17.80 -5.44 0.31
C LYS A 222 17.15 -4.42 1.24
N GLY A 223 16.54 -3.38 0.70
CA GLY A 223 15.98 -2.29 1.49
C GLY A 223 14.55 -2.58 1.93
N ALA A 224 14.26 -2.52 3.23
CA ALA A 224 12.91 -2.61 3.76
C ALA A 224 12.67 -1.55 4.83
N TRP A 225 11.44 -1.05 4.92
CA TRP A 225 11.01 -0.05 5.89
C TRP A 225 9.71 -0.50 6.54
N ALA A 226 9.66 -0.35 7.86
CA ALA A 226 8.45 -0.55 8.66
C ALA A 226 8.12 0.75 9.39
N VAL A 227 6.86 1.17 9.31
CA VAL A 227 6.38 2.40 9.94
C VAL A 227 5.26 2.10 10.93
N GLY A 228 5.11 2.99 11.93
CA GLY A 228 4.13 2.69 12.96
C GLY A 228 3.78 3.84 13.89
N SER A 229 3.41 3.48 15.10
CA SER A 229 2.97 4.41 16.13
C SER A 229 4.03 5.45 16.47
N LYS A 230 3.58 6.66 16.83
CA LYS A 230 4.41 7.79 17.25
C LYS A 230 5.46 8.20 16.20
N GLY A 231 5.16 8.01 14.90
CA GLY A 231 6.05 8.36 13.79
C GLY A 231 7.31 7.51 13.68
N ARG A 232 7.37 6.37 14.36
CA ARG A 232 8.57 5.52 14.34
C ARG A 232 8.75 4.85 13.00
N ILE A 233 10.00 4.83 12.54
CA ILE A 233 10.42 4.24 11.28
C ILE A 233 11.62 3.34 11.55
N PHE A 234 11.49 2.09 11.12
CA PHE A 234 12.57 1.10 11.18
C PHE A 234 12.98 0.71 9.76
N ARG A 235 14.27 0.44 9.60
CA ARG A 235 14.85 0.01 8.33
C ARG A 235 15.60 -1.30 8.49
N SER A 236 15.49 -2.16 7.48
CA SER A 236 16.32 -3.35 7.30
C SER A 236 17.09 -3.24 5.99
N ASN A 237 18.35 -3.71 5.98
CA ASN A 237 19.20 -3.79 4.80
C ASN A 237 19.56 -5.24 4.43
N GLY A 238 18.96 -6.22 5.09
CA GLY A 238 19.30 -7.63 4.97
C GLY A 238 18.09 -8.55 5.00
N GLY A 239 17.14 -8.38 4.07
CA GLY A 239 16.04 -9.32 3.89
C GLY A 239 15.03 -9.39 5.05
N GLY A 240 15.00 -8.41 5.95
CA GLY A 240 14.01 -8.37 7.03
C GLY A 240 14.40 -9.12 8.33
N ARG A 241 15.61 -9.67 8.45
CA ARG A 241 16.06 -10.36 9.68
C ARG A 241 16.41 -9.39 10.82
N LEU A 242 17.03 -8.26 10.48
CA LEU A 242 17.49 -7.26 11.44
C LEU A 242 16.94 -5.89 11.05
N TRP A 243 16.25 -5.25 11.98
CA TRP A 243 15.68 -3.92 11.83
C TRP A 243 16.29 -2.95 12.82
N ARG A 244 16.62 -1.75 12.36
CA ARG A 244 17.13 -0.66 13.19
C ARG A 244 16.22 0.54 13.04
N GLN A 245 15.88 1.15 14.18
CA GLN A 245 15.20 2.42 14.16
C GLN A 245 16.09 3.45 13.46
N THR A 246 15.54 4.12 12.45
CA THR A 246 16.15 5.28 11.79
C THR A 246 15.53 6.56 12.34
N GLY A 247 15.55 7.67 11.63
CA GLY A 247 14.88 8.90 12.08
C GLY A 247 13.41 8.65 12.47
N SER A 248 12.84 9.57 13.19
CA SER A 248 11.40 9.61 13.44
C SER A 248 10.76 10.63 12.50
N GLY A 249 9.57 10.31 11.97
CA GLY A 249 8.65 11.29 11.42
C GLY A 249 8.02 12.16 12.53
N PRO A 250 7.01 12.96 12.21
CA PRO A 250 6.25 13.69 13.20
C PRO A 250 5.62 12.73 14.22
N ASN A 251 5.40 13.18 15.45
CA ASN A 251 4.90 12.34 16.57
C ASN A 251 3.40 12.00 16.40
N VAL A 252 3.08 11.36 15.27
CA VAL A 252 1.75 10.81 14.96
C VAL A 252 1.90 9.39 14.41
N ASN A 253 0.81 8.62 14.39
CA ASN A 253 0.89 7.28 13.82
C ASN A 253 1.03 7.38 12.30
N LEU A 254 2.04 6.69 11.76
CA LEU A 254 2.16 6.42 10.34
C LEU A 254 1.38 5.15 10.02
N THR A 255 0.61 5.17 8.95
CA THR A 255 -0.33 4.11 8.55
C THR A 255 0.19 3.30 7.40
N ASP A 256 0.94 3.94 6.49
CA ASP A 256 1.47 3.28 5.31
C ASP A 256 2.79 3.92 4.85
N VAL A 257 3.58 3.15 4.10
CA VAL A 257 4.87 3.56 3.54
C VAL A 257 5.05 2.97 2.14
N TYR A 258 5.57 3.77 1.22
CA TYR A 258 5.83 3.36 -0.15
C TYR A 258 7.16 3.96 -0.64
N PHE A 259 7.95 3.19 -1.36
CA PHE A 259 9.19 3.66 -1.99
C PHE A 259 9.10 3.53 -3.51
N THR A 260 9.41 4.61 -4.20
CA THR A 260 9.53 4.63 -5.66
C THR A 260 10.92 4.18 -6.12
N SER A 261 11.91 4.25 -5.23
CA SER A 261 13.28 3.73 -5.42
C SER A 261 13.89 3.43 -4.04
N GLU A 262 15.09 2.85 -3.98
CA GLU A 262 15.80 2.62 -2.70
C GLU A 262 16.09 3.91 -1.93
N ARG A 263 16.04 5.08 -2.56
CA ARG A 263 16.34 6.38 -1.96
C ARG A 263 15.11 7.24 -1.74
N SER A 264 14.11 7.15 -2.61
CA SER A 264 12.92 8.01 -2.61
C SER A 264 11.71 7.27 -2.07
N GLY A 265 11.12 7.78 -1.00
CA GLY A 265 9.96 7.16 -0.36
C GLY A 265 9.03 8.17 0.30
N TRP A 266 7.85 7.69 0.62
CA TRP A 266 6.74 8.43 1.22
C TRP A 266 6.12 7.63 2.35
N ALA A 267 5.72 8.30 3.42
CA ALA A 267 4.85 7.71 4.43
C ALA A 267 3.70 8.65 4.75
N VAL A 268 2.55 8.05 5.07
CA VAL A 268 1.31 8.78 5.38
C VAL A 268 0.76 8.35 6.73
N GLY A 269 -0.14 9.15 7.31
CA GLY A 269 -0.66 8.80 8.62
C GLY A 269 -1.82 9.64 9.14
N ASP A 270 -1.96 9.63 10.46
CA ASP A 270 -2.97 10.40 11.18
C ASP A 270 -2.80 11.92 10.91
N ASN A 271 -3.89 12.67 11.07
CA ASN A 271 -3.94 14.12 10.89
C ASN A 271 -3.51 14.60 9.49
N GLY A 272 -3.64 13.73 8.47
CA GLY A 272 -3.26 14.06 7.10
C GLY A 272 -1.75 14.17 6.87
N VAL A 273 -0.94 13.65 7.78
CA VAL A 273 0.52 13.69 7.64
C VAL A 273 0.95 12.97 6.38
N ILE A 274 1.81 13.62 5.61
CA ILE A 274 2.62 13.04 4.54
C ILE A 274 4.07 13.44 4.81
N VAL A 275 4.97 12.48 4.85
CA VAL A 275 6.42 12.73 4.92
C VAL A 275 7.12 12.08 3.72
N ARG A 276 8.19 12.71 3.26
CA ARG A 276 9.00 12.25 2.14
C ARG A 276 10.45 12.06 2.56
N THR A 277 11.08 11.02 2.07
CA THR A 277 12.54 10.83 2.11
C THR A 277 13.13 10.87 0.70
N ARG A 278 14.41 11.29 0.60
CA ARG A 278 15.24 11.24 -0.62
C ARG A 278 16.59 10.58 -0.38
N ASP A 279 16.82 10.08 0.82
CA ASP A 279 18.08 9.46 1.26
C ASP A 279 17.91 8.01 1.74
N GLY A 280 16.78 7.37 1.38
CA GLY A 280 16.50 5.98 1.77
C GLY A 280 15.99 5.85 3.20
N GLY A 281 15.31 6.87 3.72
CA GLY A 281 14.65 6.84 5.02
C GLY A 281 15.56 7.20 6.19
N TYR A 282 16.74 7.77 5.95
CA TYR A 282 17.57 8.33 7.03
C TYR A 282 17.00 9.65 7.54
N THR A 283 16.50 10.49 6.63
CA THR A 283 15.76 11.71 6.99
C THR A 283 14.40 11.76 6.31
N TRP A 284 13.43 12.36 6.99
CA TRP A 284 12.07 12.54 6.51
C TRP A 284 11.66 13.98 6.66
N THR A 285 11.04 14.55 5.63
CA THR A 285 10.57 15.94 5.59
C THR A 285 9.07 15.97 5.42
N ASP A 286 8.40 16.86 6.15
CA ASP A 286 6.96 17.06 6.03
C ASP A 286 6.59 17.63 4.67
N VAL A 287 5.49 17.12 4.11
CA VAL A 287 4.89 17.59 2.87
C VAL A 287 3.45 17.97 3.15
N ASN A 288 3.03 19.15 2.71
CA ASN A 288 1.68 19.65 2.94
C ASN A 288 0.66 18.84 2.14
N SER A 289 -0.18 18.07 2.83
CA SER A 289 -1.26 17.29 2.24
C SER A 289 -2.53 18.10 1.98
N LYS A 290 -2.64 19.29 2.57
CA LYS A 290 -3.84 20.16 2.53
C LYS A 290 -5.11 19.48 3.10
N THR A 291 -4.93 18.46 3.97
CA THR A 291 -6.02 17.79 4.70
C THR A 291 -5.60 17.47 6.14
N LEU A 292 -6.57 17.40 7.03
CA LEU A 292 -6.41 16.88 8.38
C LEU A 292 -7.01 15.48 8.53
N HIS A 293 -7.58 14.93 7.47
CA HIS A 293 -8.15 13.59 7.50
C HIS A 293 -7.02 12.56 7.58
N ARG A 294 -7.21 11.53 8.39
CA ARG A 294 -6.35 10.37 8.42
C ARG A 294 -6.19 9.79 7.01
N LEU A 295 -4.95 9.61 6.59
CA LEU A 295 -4.59 8.89 5.38
C LEU A 295 -4.30 7.43 5.75
N GLU A 296 -4.81 6.50 4.96
CA GLU A 296 -4.68 5.06 5.21
C GLU A 296 -3.60 4.41 4.36
N LYS A 297 -3.49 4.85 3.11
CA LYS A 297 -2.57 4.23 2.17
C LYS A 297 -1.95 5.24 1.21
N VAL A 298 -0.71 4.98 0.81
CA VAL A 298 0.01 5.69 -0.24
C VAL A 298 0.55 4.70 -1.26
N VAL A 299 0.30 4.95 -2.56
CA VAL A 299 0.81 4.12 -3.65
C VAL A 299 1.27 4.98 -4.81
N PHE A 300 2.18 4.45 -5.61
CA PHE A 300 2.60 5.07 -6.87
C PHE A 300 2.42 4.10 -8.03
N ASN A 301 1.94 4.63 -9.16
CA ASN A 301 1.82 3.93 -10.42
C ASN A 301 2.54 4.76 -11.50
N GLY A 302 3.75 4.37 -11.84
CA GLY A 302 4.65 5.21 -12.63
C GLY A 302 5.05 6.46 -11.85
N GLN A 303 4.78 7.63 -12.41
CA GLN A 303 5.13 8.94 -11.84
C GLN A 303 4.01 9.56 -11.00
N ARG A 304 2.82 8.96 -11.02
CA ARG A 304 1.67 9.47 -10.28
C ARG A 304 1.51 8.72 -8.96
N GLY A 305 1.37 9.49 -7.88
CA GLY A 305 1.07 9.00 -6.54
C GLY A 305 -0.38 9.24 -6.14
N TRP A 306 -0.89 8.37 -5.27
CA TRP A 306 -2.19 8.52 -4.59
C TRP A 306 -2.00 8.34 -3.11
N ALA A 307 -2.65 9.20 -2.32
CA ALA A 307 -2.86 8.99 -0.91
C ALA A 307 -4.37 9.02 -0.62
N ILE A 308 -4.85 8.00 0.05
CA ILE A 308 -6.28 7.81 0.30
C ILE A 308 -6.57 7.68 1.79
N GLY A 309 -7.80 7.99 2.21
CA GLY A 309 -8.13 7.88 3.62
C GLY A 309 -9.57 8.21 3.99
N PHE A 310 -9.73 8.73 5.20
CA PHE A 310 -11.01 9.01 5.83
C PHE A 310 -11.82 10.08 5.08
N GLY A 311 -13.15 9.94 5.11
CA GLY A 311 -14.09 10.96 4.62
C GLY A 311 -14.00 11.21 3.12
N GLY A 312 -13.78 10.16 2.32
CA GLY A 312 -13.67 10.26 0.86
C GLY A 312 -12.38 10.91 0.37
N THR A 313 -11.38 11.00 1.24
CA THR A 313 -10.12 11.66 0.88
C THR A 313 -9.35 10.86 -0.17
N VAL A 314 -9.10 11.50 -1.30
CA VAL A 314 -8.17 11.05 -2.36
C VAL A 314 -7.29 12.23 -2.73
N LEU A 315 -6.00 12.06 -2.60
CA LEU A 315 -4.99 13.01 -3.03
C LEU A 315 -4.19 12.39 -4.17
N THR A 316 -3.81 13.18 -5.15
CA THR A 316 -2.89 12.78 -6.22
C THR A 316 -1.65 13.65 -6.20
N TYR A 317 -0.53 13.04 -6.53
CA TYR A 317 0.77 13.66 -6.69
C TYR A 317 1.32 13.30 -8.06
N ASP A 318 1.70 14.27 -8.87
CA ASP A 318 2.36 14.03 -10.14
C ASP A 318 3.84 14.44 -9.98
N GLU A 319 4.75 13.45 -9.90
CA GLU A 319 6.17 13.71 -10.07
C GLU A 319 6.37 14.16 -11.51
N GLY A 320 6.79 15.40 -11.75
CA GLY A 320 7.11 15.89 -13.10
C GLY A 320 8.08 14.95 -13.84
N PRO A 321 8.44 15.25 -15.12
CA PRO A 321 9.29 14.37 -15.92
C PRO A 321 10.57 14.03 -15.16
N PRO A 322 11.02 12.74 -15.18
CA PRO A 322 12.12 12.28 -14.35
C PRO A 322 13.41 12.99 -14.67
N GLY A 323 14.00 13.66 -13.69
CA GLY A 323 15.44 13.82 -13.67
C GLY A 323 16.05 12.45 -13.35
N THR A 324 16.47 11.72 -14.36
CA THR A 324 17.44 10.58 -14.39
C THR A 324 17.47 9.57 -13.23
N GLU A 325 16.44 9.42 -12.39
CA GLU A 325 16.35 8.35 -11.40
C GLU A 325 15.56 7.17 -11.96
N THR A 326 16.19 6.01 -12.01
CA THR A 326 15.58 4.74 -12.43
C THR A 326 14.50 4.33 -11.43
N VAL A 327 13.24 4.42 -11.83
CA VAL A 327 12.09 3.93 -11.06
C VAL A 327 12.14 2.41 -10.99
N ALA A 328 12.20 1.85 -9.79
CA ALA A 328 11.96 0.43 -9.60
C ALA A 328 10.50 0.14 -10.02
N LYS A 329 10.33 -0.55 -11.14
CA LYS A 329 9.01 -1.00 -11.58
C LYS A 329 8.47 -2.01 -10.57
N PRO A 330 7.19 -1.92 -10.17
CA PRO A 330 6.55 -3.07 -9.56
C PRO A 330 6.67 -4.24 -10.55
N VAL A 331 7.19 -5.36 -10.07
CA VAL A 331 7.40 -6.55 -10.90
C VAL A 331 6.03 -7.16 -11.21
N LEU A 332 5.41 -6.67 -12.27
CA LEU A 332 4.27 -7.35 -12.91
C LEU A 332 4.83 -8.49 -13.74
N MET A 333 4.69 -9.72 -13.25
CA MET A 333 5.12 -10.88 -14.01
C MET A 333 4.25 -11.09 -15.24
N LYS A 334 4.89 -11.08 -16.40
CA LYS A 334 4.36 -11.74 -17.59
C LYS A 334 4.57 -13.24 -17.41
N ARG A 335 3.49 -14.01 -17.36
CA ARG A 335 3.55 -15.45 -17.62
C ARG A 335 3.88 -15.64 -19.09
N SER A 336 4.96 -16.32 -19.39
CA SER A 336 5.23 -16.99 -20.66
C SER A 336 4.34 -18.23 -20.78
#